data_8f6327be81f642b31d0d183c75d72227
#
_entry.id   8f6327be81f642b31d0d183c75d72227
#
_cell.length_a   1.000
_cell.length_b   1.000
_cell.length_c   1.000
_cell.angle_alpha   90.00
_cell.angle_beta   90.00
_cell.angle_gamma   90.00
#
_symmetry.space_group_name_H-M   'P 1'
#
loop_
_entity.id
_entity.type
_entity.pdbx_description
1 polymer ?
#
loop_
_entity_poly.entity_id
_entity_poly.type
_entity_poly.pdbx_seq_one_letter_code
_entity_poly.pdbx_strand_id
1 'polypeptide(L)'
;TRKKVEWRSVRYRAHSEDYKHILWADRYDAEFFQTKKEDYTKQGIPEVYAQEFLNYPIDESTAYFKRTEFIEIPKFTLDAIKHKEKKLTYYAAVDFAISTQERSDYTVIAIGGIDSDGIMNIVDLRRGRWDSLEIVDEMFAVQKKYDPQYFVTERGAIEKALGPILRREQIARQQFMSLFPMTPTKDKQTRARSFQARFKAGGVKFDKGAAWYPDLEEEMVR
;
A
#
# COMPACT_ATOMS: atom_id res chain seq x y z
N THR A 1 35.47 -14.89 -5.33
CA THR A 1 34.78 -14.30 -4.16
C THR A 1 34.65 -12.80 -4.35
N ARG A 2 33.44 -12.33 -4.77
CA ARG A 2 33.13 -10.90 -4.85
C ARG A 2 33.01 -10.38 -3.41
N LYS A 3 33.86 -9.41 -3.01
CA LYS A 3 33.71 -8.65 -1.76
C LYS A 3 32.35 -7.96 -1.79
N LYS A 4 31.48 -8.23 -0.79
CA LYS A 4 30.27 -7.44 -0.57
C LYS A 4 30.72 -6.01 -0.24
N VAL A 5 30.26 -5.04 -1.02
CA VAL A 5 30.43 -3.62 -0.71
C VAL A 5 29.44 -3.31 0.43
N GLU A 6 29.95 -3.04 1.62
CA GLU A 6 29.12 -2.56 2.73
C GLU A 6 28.83 -1.08 2.52
N TRP A 7 27.57 -0.76 2.27
CA TRP A 7 27.11 0.62 2.21
C TRP A 7 26.91 1.15 3.63
N ARG A 8 27.54 2.26 3.96
CA ARG A 8 27.33 3.00 5.21
C ARG A 8 26.41 4.18 4.92
N SER A 9 25.18 4.17 5.45
CA SER A 9 24.25 5.29 5.38
C SER A 9 24.45 6.20 6.58
N VAL A 10 24.57 7.51 6.33
CA VAL A 10 24.61 8.54 7.38
C VAL A 10 23.49 9.50 7.14
N ARG A 11 22.67 9.73 8.18
CA ARG A 11 21.54 10.67 8.12
C ARG A 11 21.89 11.94 8.88
N TYR A 12 21.84 13.09 8.20
CA TYR A 12 21.99 14.39 8.82
C TYR A 12 20.63 15.01 9.08
N ARG A 13 20.40 15.49 10.31
CA ARG A 13 19.20 16.22 10.72
C ARG A 13 19.56 17.68 10.93
N ALA A 14 18.63 18.60 10.65
CA ALA A 14 18.87 20.03 10.90
C ALA A 14 19.01 20.34 12.40
N HIS A 15 18.34 19.56 13.27
CA HIS A 15 18.44 19.68 14.73
C HIS A 15 18.21 18.36 15.46
N SER A 16 18.66 18.27 16.73
CA SER A 16 18.30 17.19 17.65
C SER A 16 16.86 17.34 18.16
N GLU A 17 16.27 16.28 18.71
CA GLU A 17 14.89 16.31 19.23
C GLU A 17 14.67 17.35 20.32
N ASP A 18 15.69 17.60 21.13
CA ASP A 18 15.70 18.60 22.21
C ASP A 18 16.18 19.99 21.77
N TYR A 19 16.42 20.19 20.46
CA TYR A 19 16.93 21.42 19.83
C TYR A 19 18.27 21.92 20.38
N LYS A 20 19.02 21.13 21.16
CA LYS A 20 20.33 21.52 21.68
C LYS A 20 21.45 21.50 20.67
N HIS A 21 21.32 20.63 19.66
CA HIS A 21 22.26 20.52 18.56
C HIS A 21 21.57 20.92 17.26
N ILE A 22 22.07 21.99 16.65
CA ILE A 22 21.59 22.52 15.38
C ILE A 22 22.72 22.45 14.37
N LEU A 23 22.47 21.86 13.20
CA LEU A 23 23.50 21.58 12.18
C LEU A 23 24.12 22.89 11.64
N TRP A 24 23.32 23.94 11.50
CA TRP A 24 23.76 25.26 11.03
C TRP A 24 23.39 26.33 12.06
N ALA A 25 23.95 26.23 13.26
CA ALA A 25 23.67 27.14 14.38
C ALA A 25 24.01 28.62 14.10
N ASP A 26 24.94 28.90 13.18
CA ASP A 26 25.28 30.25 12.73
C ASP A 26 24.16 30.90 11.90
N ARG A 27 23.22 30.15 11.41
CA ARG A 27 22.17 30.63 10.49
C ARG A 27 20.76 30.48 11.08
N TYR A 28 20.53 29.42 11.84
CA TYR A 28 19.21 29.08 12.39
C TYR A 28 19.33 28.74 13.87
N ASP A 29 18.33 29.11 14.64
CA ASP A 29 18.21 28.81 16.07
C ASP A 29 17.06 27.81 16.36
N ALA A 30 16.89 27.48 17.62
CA ALA A 30 15.83 26.57 18.08
C ALA A 30 14.42 27.15 17.82
N GLU A 31 14.25 28.45 17.99
CA GLU A 31 12.98 29.14 17.81
C GLU A 31 12.52 29.07 16.35
N PHE A 32 13.45 29.23 15.39
CA PHE A 32 13.16 29.06 13.97
C PHE A 32 12.57 27.68 13.67
N PHE A 33 13.20 26.62 14.16
CA PHE A 33 12.71 25.26 13.88
C PHE A 33 11.41 24.94 14.59
N GLN A 34 11.20 25.45 15.81
CA GLN A 34 9.94 25.29 16.54
C GLN A 34 8.79 25.98 15.81
N THR A 35 8.98 27.23 15.41
CA THR A 35 8.00 28.01 14.64
C THR A 35 7.66 27.31 13.32
N LYS A 36 8.68 26.87 12.57
CA LYS A 36 8.47 26.12 11.32
C LYS A 36 7.67 24.85 11.54
N LYS A 37 8.00 24.06 12.57
CA LYS A 37 7.28 22.85 12.90
C LYS A 37 5.80 23.12 13.21
N GLU A 38 5.52 24.18 13.97
CA GLU A 38 4.14 24.61 14.25
C GLU A 38 3.40 25.05 12.98
N ASP A 39 4.05 25.80 12.10
CA ASP A 39 3.46 26.27 10.83
C ASP A 39 3.06 25.09 9.94
N TYR A 40 3.95 24.10 9.74
CA TYR A 40 3.65 22.91 8.97
C TYR A 40 2.54 22.07 9.62
N THR A 41 2.53 22.01 10.95
CA THR A 41 1.47 21.32 11.71
C THR A 41 0.11 22.02 11.56
N LYS A 42 0.06 23.35 11.65
CA LYS A 42 -1.17 24.15 11.42
C LYS A 42 -1.71 24.03 10.00
N GLN A 43 -0.80 23.86 9.02
CA GLN A 43 -1.15 23.61 7.62
C GLN A 43 -1.61 22.15 7.36
N GLY A 44 -1.49 21.26 8.34
CA GLY A 44 -1.88 19.86 8.21
C GLY A 44 -0.88 18.99 7.42
N ILE A 45 0.37 19.45 7.29
CA ILE A 45 1.46 18.78 6.55
C ILE A 45 2.74 18.61 7.39
N PRO A 46 2.66 18.11 8.64
CA PRO A 46 3.83 17.98 9.51
C PRO A 46 4.91 17.04 8.95
N GLU A 47 4.51 16.10 8.08
CA GLU A 47 5.42 15.20 7.38
C GLU A 47 6.41 15.94 6.47
N VAL A 48 6.01 17.08 5.89
CA VAL A 48 6.90 17.89 5.06
C VAL A 48 8.02 18.48 5.92
N TYR A 49 7.72 18.92 7.16
CA TYR A 49 8.75 19.34 8.09
C TYR A 49 9.76 18.23 8.39
N ALA A 50 9.26 17.01 8.64
CA ALA A 50 10.12 15.86 8.92
C ALA A 50 11.02 15.50 7.73
N GLN A 51 10.50 15.61 6.51
CA GLN A 51 11.27 15.40 5.29
C GLN A 51 12.36 16.44 5.09
N GLU A 52 12.01 17.73 5.18
CA GLU A 52 12.92 18.83 4.85
C GLU A 52 14.00 19.06 5.92
N PHE A 53 13.63 18.98 7.20
CA PHE A 53 14.53 19.36 8.28
C PHE A 53 15.12 18.18 9.06
N LEU A 54 14.46 17.02 9.08
CA LEU A 54 14.96 15.87 9.84
C LEU A 54 15.48 14.73 8.96
N ASN A 55 15.36 14.88 7.63
CA ASN A 55 15.65 13.81 6.68
C ASN A 55 14.90 12.52 7.02
N TYR A 56 13.70 12.65 7.62
CA TYR A 56 12.75 11.58 7.79
C TYR A 56 11.73 11.69 6.65
N PRO A 57 11.58 10.67 5.83
CA PRO A 57 10.59 10.71 4.76
C PRO A 57 9.15 10.79 5.28
N ILE A 58 8.93 10.45 6.57
CA ILE A 58 7.60 10.43 7.20
C ILE A 58 7.74 10.71 8.68
N ASP A 59 6.88 11.57 9.22
CA ASP A 59 6.61 11.64 10.66
C ASP A 59 5.62 10.53 11.03
N GLU A 60 6.13 9.38 11.47
CA GLU A 60 5.29 8.24 11.87
C GLU A 60 4.33 8.57 13.02
N SER A 61 4.53 9.67 13.75
CA SER A 61 3.60 10.08 14.81
C SER A 61 2.26 10.58 14.26
N THR A 62 2.28 11.12 13.05
CA THR A 62 1.09 11.63 12.33
C THR A 62 0.66 10.73 11.19
N ALA A 63 1.44 9.67 10.90
CA ALA A 63 1.12 8.72 9.85
C ALA A 63 -0.28 8.10 10.06
N TYR A 64 -1.01 7.97 8.97
CA TYR A 64 -2.35 7.40 8.99
C TYR A 64 -2.34 5.93 9.43
N PHE A 65 -1.28 5.19 9.06
CA PHE A 65 -0.98 3.82 9.51
C PHE A 65 0.41 3.82 10.15
N LYS A 66 0.55 3.22 11.33
CA LYS A 66 1.83 3.13 12.04
C LYS A 66 2.43 1.75 11.88
N ARG A 67 3.75 1.64 11.71
CA ARG A 67 4.45 0.34 11.56
C ARG A 67 4.16 -0.63 12.71
N THR A 68 3.97 -0.10 13.92
CA THR A 68 3.64 -0.90 15.12
C THR A 68 2.25 -1.54 15.07
N GLU A 69 1.37 -1.06 14.20
CA GLU A 69 -0.01 -1.55 14.06
C GLU A 69 -0.14 -2.67 13.02
N PHE A 70 0.92 -2.94 12.23
CA PHE A 70 0.92 -4.05 11.26
C PHE A 70 1.05 -5.38 11.97
N ILE A 71 0.03 -6.21 11.89
CA ILE A 71 -0.03 -7.52 12.52
C ILE A 71 0.32 -8.59 11.50
N GLU A 72 1.24 -9.49 11.86
CA GLU A 72 1.62 -10.62 11.02
C GLU A 72 0.56 -11.72 11.07
N ILE A 73 0.31 -12.36 9.92
CA ILE A 73 -0.44 -13.62 9.88
C ILE A 73 0.45 -14.71 10.49
N PRO A 74 0.03 -15.40 11.56
CA PRO A 74 0.84 -16.47 12.15
C PRO A 74 1.21 -17.53 11.12
N LYS A 75 2.44 -18.05 11.19
CA LYS A 75 2.96 -19.01 10.21
C LYS A 75 2.04 -20.23 10.04
N PHE A 76 1.53 -20.80 11.12
CA PHE A 76 0.59 -21.92 11.05
C PHE A 76 -0.71 -21.56 10.30
N THR A 77 -1.17 -20.32 10.41
CA THR A 77 -2.33 -19.81 9.69
C THR A 77 -2.02 -19.66 8.20
N LEU A 78 -0.83 -19.13 7.86
CA LEU A 78 -0.39 -19.03 6.46
C LEU A 78 -0.27 -20.40 5.82
N ASP A 79 0.28 -21.38 6.53
CA ASP A 79 0.41 -22.75 6.04
C ASP A 79 -0.97 -23.37 5.82
N ALA A 80 -1.91 -23.20 6.76
CA ALA A 80 -3.30 -23.65 6.63
C ALA A 80 -4.03 -22.97 5.45
N ILE A 81 -3.77 -21.70 5.18
CA ILE A 81 -4.29 -20.98 4.00
C ILE A 81 -3.70 -21.56 2.71
N LYS A 82 -2.38 -21.76 2.65
CA LYS A 82 -1.68 -22.31 1.48
C LYS A 82 -2.15 -23.72 1.14
N HIS A 83 -2.41 -24.55 2.14
CA HIS A 83 -2.91 -25.92 1.96
C HIS A 83 -4.45 -26.00 1.85
N LYS A 84 -5.15 -24.84 1.81
CA LYS A 84 -6.61 -24.75 1.75
C LYS A 84 -7.35 -25.40 2.93
N GLU A 85 -6.66 -25.60 4.03
CA GLU A 85 -7.23 -26.11 5.30
C GLU A 85 -8.02 -25.02 6.01
N LYS A 86 -7.56 -23.75 5.95
CA LYS A 86 -8.31 -22.58 6.41
C LYS A 86 -9.09 -21.96 5.26
N LYS A 87 -10.41 -21.94 5.38
CA LYS A 87 -11.32 -21.35 4.39
C LYS A 87 -11.29 -19.84 4.51
N LEU A 88 -11.01 -19.14 3.41
CA LEU A 88 -11.11 -17.69 3.29
C LEU A 88 -12.07 -17.33 2.16
N THR A 89 -12.81 -16.25 2.36
CA THR A 89 -13.54 -15.60 1.27
C THR A 89 -12.65 -14.51 0.68
N TYR A 90 -12.19 -14.71 -0.55
CA TYR A 90 -11.24 -13.80 -1.19
C TYR A 90 -11.93 -12.65 -1.91
N TYR A 91 -11.27 -11.51 -1.88
CA TYR A 91 -11.58 -10.29 -2.64
C TYR A 91 -10.29 -9.75 -3.24
N ALA A 92 -10.38 -9.22 -4.44
CA ALA A 92 -9.25 -8.52 -5.09
C ALA A 92 -9.63 -7.06 -5.29
N ALA A 93 -8.70 -6.14 -5.02
CA ALA A 93 -8.85 -4.73 -5.34
C ALA A 93 -7.80 -4.35 -6.38
N VAL A 94 -8.21 -3.63 -7.43
CA VAL A 94 -7.32 -3.25 -8.53
C VAL A 94 -7.29 -1.73 -8.64
N ASP A 95 -6.10 -1.17 -8.51
CA ASP A 95 -5.79 0.25 -8.80
C ASP A 95 -5.01 0.30 -10.11
N PHE A 96 -5.60 0.93 -11.12
CA PHE A 96 -5.02 0.98 -12.46
C PHE A 96 -4.22 2.25 -12.67
N ALA A 97 -2.99 2.11 -13.09
CA ALA A 97 -2.23 3.20 -13.67
C ALA A 97 -2.61 3.35 -15.15
N ILE A 98 -3.44 4.34 -15.46
CA ILE A 98 -3.81 4.66 -16.83
C ILE A 98 -2.93 5.81 -17.32
N SER A 99 -1.70 5.53 -17.69
CA SER A 99 -0.83 6.50 -18.35
C SER A 99 0.02 5.82 -19.41
N THR A 100 -0.01 6.35 -20.62
CA THR A 100 0.81 5.94 -21.76
C THR A 100 2.19 6.62 -21.79
N GLN A 101 2.57 7.35 -20.74
CA GLN A 101 3.86 8.04 -20.66
C GLN A 101 4.89 7.20 -19.91
N GLU A 102 6.17 7.31 -20.29
CA GLU A 102 7.32 6.57 -19.75
C GLU A 102 7.55 6.69 -18.22
N ARG A 103 6.79 7.53 -17.52
CA ARG A 103 6.73 7.67 -16.05
C ARG A 103 5.38 7.26 -15.48
N SER A 104 4.76 6.23 -16.06
CA SER A 104 3.46 5.76 -15.55
C SER A 104 3.58 5.19 -14.14
N ASP A 105 2.57 5.46 -13.33
CA ASP A 105 2.37 4.85 -12.03
C ASP A 105 2.22 3.33 -12.16
N TYR A 106 2.34 2.61 -11.05
CA TYR A 106 2.17 1.16 -11.04
C TYR A 106 0.69 0.78 -11.00
N THR A 107 0.30 -0.22 -11.78
CA THR A 107 -0.94 -0.95 -11.52
C THR A 107 -0.72 -1.91 -10.36
N VAL A 108 -1.66 -1.93 -9.41
CA VAL A 108 -1.60 -2.78 -8.22
C VAL A 108 -2.85 -3.65 -8.12
N ILE A 109 -2.67 -4.94 -7.83
CA ILE A 109 -3.75 -5.87 -7.49
C ILE A 109 -3.47 -6.40 -6.09
N ALA A 110 -4.30 -6.00 -5.12
CA ALA A 110 -4.22 -6.46 -3.74
C ALA A 110 -5.25 -7.55 -3.48
N ILE A 111 -4.85 -8.66 -2.86
CA ILE A 111 -5.71 -9.81 -2.56
C ILE A 111 -5.85 -9.95 -1.04
N GLY A 112 -7.08 -9.81 -0.56
CA GLY A 112 -7.47 -10.02 0.84
C GLY A 112 -8.43 -11.18 0.98
N GLY A 113 -8.21 -12.03 1.99
CA GLY A 113 -9.10 -13.11 2.36
C GLY A 113 -9.72 -12.86 3.74
N ILE A 114 -11.03 -12.91 3.85
CA ILE A 114 -11.76 -12.78 5.12
C ILE A 114 -12.03 -14.17 5.67
N ASP A 115 -11.64 -14.41 6.94
CA ASP A 115 -11.90 -15.65 7.63
C ASP A 115 -13.25 -15.63 8.41
N SER A 116 -13.57 -16.76 9.06
CA SER A 116 -14.80 -16.91 9.86
C SER A 116 -14.92 -15.92 11.00
N ASP A 117 -13.79 -15.42 11.50
CA ASP A 117 -13.75 -14.45 12.59
C ASP A 117 -13.85 -13.01 12.10
N GLY A 118 -14.01 -12.84 10.78
CA GLY A 118 -14.08 -11.55 10.12
C GLY A 118 -12.71 -10.86 10.00
N ILE A 119 -11.60 -11.54 10.25
CA ILE A 119 -10.26 -10.98 10.07
C ILE A 119 -9.90 -10.96 8.59
N MET A 120 -9.44 -9.81 8.10
CA MET A 120 -8.92 -9.64 6.74
C MET A 120 -7.44 -10.01 6.70
N ASN A 121 -7.11 -11.04 5.98
CA ASN A 121 -5.73 -11.49 5.77
C ASN A 121 -5.28 -11.03 4.38
N ILE A 122 -4.32 -10.11 4.30
CA ILE A 122 -3.71 -9.69 3.04
C ILE A 122 -2.66 -10.75 2.68
N VAL A 123 -2.98 -11.52 1.64
CA VAL A 123 -2.25 -12.76 1.30
C VAL A 123 -1.42 -12.64 0.02
N ASP A 124 -1.71 -11.67 -0.83
CA ASP A 124 -0.93 -11.41 -2.04
C ASP A 124 -1.08 -9.95 -2.47
N LEU A 125 -0.05 -9.44 -3.11
CA LEU A 125 -0.04 -8.14 -3.75
C LEU A 125 0.81 -8.23 -5.01
N ARG A 126 0.23 -7.83 -6.13
CA ARG A 126 0.90 -7.77 -7.41
C ARG A 126 1.03 -6.33 -7.85
N ARG A 127 2.20 -5.96 -8.26
CA ARG A 127 2.52 -4.60 -8.67
C ARG A 127 3.39 -4.63 -9.91
N GLY A 128 3.00 -3.90 -10.94
CA GLY A 128 3.76 -3.85 -12.17
C GLY A 128 3.37 -2.67 -13.06
N ARG A 129 4.24 -2.38 -14.01
CA ARG A 129 3.95 -1.48 -15.12
C ARG A 129 3.54 -2.33 -16.32
N TRP A 130 2.28 -2.70 -16.32
CA TRP A 130 1.71 -3.64 -17.27
C TRP A 130 0.93 -2.92 -18.35
N ASP A 131 0.98 -3.43 -19.56
CA ASP A 131 0.03 -3.06 -20.59
C ASP A 131 -1.36 -3.66 -20.33
N SER A 132 -2.33 -3.29 -21.17
CA SER A 132 -3.73 -3.72 -20.97
C SER A 132 -3.90 -5.25 -21.02
N LEU A 133 -3.11 -5.94 -21.82
CA LEU A 133 -3.19 -7.40 -21.94
C LEU A 133 -2.52 -8.09 -20.76
N GLU A 134 -1.36 -7.59 -20.33
CA GLU A 134 -0.65 -8.06 -19.14
C GLU A 134 -1.50 -7.87 -17.87
N ILE A 135 -2.21 -6.74 -17.72
CA ILE A 135 -3.15 -6.52 -16.61
C ILE A 135 -4.25 -7.59 -16.62
N VAL A 136 -4.82 -7.89 -17.78
CA VAL A 136 -5.84 -8.92 -17.92
C VAL A 136 -5.26 -10.29 -17.56
N ASP A 137 -4.05 -10.62 -18.00
CA ASP A 137 -3.37 -11.87 -17.66
C ASP A 137 -3.13 -12.01 -16.16
N GLU A 138 -2.69 -10.93 -15.49
CA GLU A 138 -2.53 -10.92 -14.04
C GLU A 138 -3.87 -11.11 -13.31
N MET A 139 -4.95 -10.48 -13.78
CA MET A 139 -6.29 -10.71 -13.23
C MET A 139 -6.74 -12.16 -13.38
N PHE A 140 -6.49 -12.81 -14.52
CA PHE A 140 -6.78 -14.23 -14.71
C PHE A 140 -5.93 -15.12 -13.81
N ALA A 141 -4.66 -14.79 -13.62
CA ALA A 141 -3.80 -15.53 -12.70
C ALA A 141 -4.30 -15.43 -11.24
N VAL A 142 -4.81 -14.25 -10.84
CA VAL A 142 -5.46 -14.05 -9.53
C VAL A 142 -6.76 -14.85 -9.45
N GLN A 143 -7.61 -14.79 -10.48
CA GLN A 143 -8.86 -15.55 -10.55
C GLN A 143 -8.60 -17.06 -10.39
N LYS A 144 -7.64 -17.58 -11.13
CA LYS A 144 -7.27 -19.01 -11.07
C LYS A 144 -6.74 -19.44 -9.69
N LYS A 145 -5.96 -18.57 -9.04
CA LYS A 145 -5.29 -18.90 -7.76
C LYS A 145 -6.22 -18.76 -6.55
N TYR A 146 -7.01 -17.70 -6.51
CA TYR A 146 -7.76 -17.29 -5.31
C TYR A 146 -9.27 -17.37 -5.47
N ASP A 147 -9.78 -17.37 -6.71
CA ASP A 147 -11.22 -17.33 -7.02
C ASP A 147 -11.98 -16.27 -6.20
N PRO A 148 -11.57 -14.96 -6.31
CA PRO A 148 -12.16 -13.90 -5.52
C PRO A 148 -13.63 -13.71 -5.88
N GLN A 149 -14.48 -13.42 -4.87
CA GLN A 149 -15.89 -13.12 -5.09
C GLN A 149 -16.07 -11.90 -5.99
N TYR A 150 -15.21 -10.90 -5.83
CA TYR A 150 -15.24 -9.68 -6.62
C TYR A 150 -13.83 -9.16 -6.86
N PHE A 151 -13.63 -8.61 -8.06
CA PHE A 151 -12.59 -7.64 -8.34
C PHE A 151 -13.16 -6.23 -8.15
N VAL A 152 -12.79 -5.58 -7.08
CA VAL A 152 -13.18 -4.19 -6.79
C VAL A 152 -12.30 -3.27 -7.61
N THR A 153 -12.90 -2.36 -8.36
CA THR A 153 -12.21 -1.49 -9.31
C THR A 153 -12.81 -0.10 -9.27
N GLU A 154 -12.05 0.91 -9.69
CA GLU A 154 -12.61 2.24 -9.87
C GLU A 154 -13.45 2.28 -11.16
N ARG A 155 -14.68 2.86 -11.05
CA ARG A 155 -15.60 2.96 -12.19
C ARG A 155 -15.00 3.81 -13.31
N GLY A 156 -15.19 3.37 -14.54
CA GLY A 156 -14.77 4.07 -15.74
C GLY A 156 -13.38 3.69 -16.24
N ALA A 157 -12.42 3.34 -15.40
CA ALA A 157 -11.07 2.93 -15.81
C ALA A 157 -11.09 1.59 -16.53
N ILE A 158 -11.72 0.58 -15.94
CA ILE A 158 -11.89 -0.75 -16.54
C ILE A 158 -12.74 -0.73 -17.80
N GLU A 159 -13.87 -0.03 -17.75
CA GLU A 159 -14.84 -0.06 -18.86
C GLU A 159 -14.24 0.54 -20.13
N LYS A 160 -13.43 1.59 -19.99
CA LYS A 160 -12.83 2.29 -21.13
C LYS A 160 -11.58 1.61 -21.65
N ALA A 161 -10.67 1.18 -20.77
CA ALA A 161 -9.36 0.68 -21.17
C ALA A 161 -9.33 -0.84 -21.37
N LEU A 162 -9.95 -1.61 -20.50
CA LEU A 162 -9.82 -3.06 -20.46
C LEU A 162 -11.09 -3.82 -20.85
N GLY A 163 -12.26 -3.19 -20.82
CA GLY A 163 -13.55 -3.87 -21.00
C GLY A 163 -13.65 -4.73 -22.26
N PRO A 164 -13.25 -4.25 -23.44
CA PRO A 164 -13.29 -5.05 -24.68
C PRO A 164 -12.32 -6.24 -24.63
N ILE A 165 -11.10 -6.03 -24.15
CA ILE A 165 -10.09 -7.08 -24.05
C ILE A 165 -10.52 -8.14 -23.04
N LEU A 166 -10.95 -7.70 -21.85
CA LEU A 166 -11.38 -8.60 -20.78
C LEU A 166 -12.55 -9.49 -21.21
N ARG A 167 -13.57 -8.91 -21.90
CA ARG A 167 -14.71 -9.69 -22.42
C ARG A 167 -14.27 -10.77 -23.40
N ARG A 168 -13.40 -10.42 -24.35
CA ARG A 168 -12.87 -11.36 -25.33
C ARG A 168 -12.12 -12.51 -24.64
N GLU A 169 -11.23 -12.15 -23.70
CA GLU A 169 -10.40 -13.14 -22.99
C GLU A 169 -11.23 -14.03 -22.05
N GLN A 170 -12.27 -13.50 -21.40
CA GLN A 170 -13.18 -14.30 -20.58
C GLN A 170 -13.88 -15.40 -21.40
N ILE A 171 -14.34 -15.06 -22.61
CA ILE A 171 -14.97 -16.02 -23.52
C ILE A 171 -13.93 -17.02 -24.02
N ALA A 172 -12.77 -16.56 -24.47
CA ALA A 172 -11.72 -17.41 -25.02
C ALA A 172 -11.19 -18.42 -23.99
N ARG A 173 -11.02 -17.99 -22.74
CA ARG A 173 -10.50 -18.82 -21.65
C ARG A 173 -11.58 -19.58 -20.89
N GLN A 174 -12.88 -19.37 -21.23
CA GLN A 174 -14.04 -19.93 -20.50
C GLN A 174 -13.92 -19.68 -18.97
N GLN A 175 -13.41 -18.52 -18.59
CA GLN A 175 -13.20 -18.11 -17.20
C GLN A 175 -13.78 -16.72 -16.99
N PHE A 176 -14.71 -16.59 -16.06
CA PHE A 176 -15.46 -15.36 -15.84
C PHE A 176 -15.13 -14.77 -14.46
N MET A 177 -14.99 -13.44 -14.41
CA MET A 177 -14.68 -12.69 -13.19
C MET A 177 -15.85 -11.79 -12.84
N SER A 178 -16.18 -11.73 -11.55
CA SER A 178 -17.15 -10.77 -11.04
C SER A 178 -16.46 -9.43 -10.76
N LEU A 179 -16.77 -8.41 -11.56
CA LEU A 179 -16.26 -7.06 -11.36
C LEU A 179 -17.24 -6.25 -10.50
N PHE A 180 -16.70 -5.52 -9.53
CA PHE A 180 -17.46 -4.60 -8.69
C PHE A 180 -16.91 -3.16 -8.85
N PRO A 181 -17.45 -2.39 -9.81
CA PRO A 181 -16.98 -1.03 -10.04
C PRO A 181 -17.48 -0.08 -8.95
N MET A 182 -16.55 0.57 -8.26
CA MET A 182 -16.83 1.58 -7.23
C MET A 182 -16.64 2.98 -7.79
N THR A 183 -17.58 3.88 -7.52
CA THR A 183 -17.40 5.31 -7.78
C THR A 183 -16.87 5.97 -6.51
N PRO A 184 -15.69 6.60 -6.54
CA PRO A 184 -15.21 7.36 -5.39
C PRO A 184 -16.13 8.55 -5.14
N THR A 185 -16.90 8.51 -4.06
CA THR A 185 -17.80 9.62 -3.66
C THR A 185 -17.18 10.52 -2.60
N LYS A 186 -16.04 10.13 -2.04
CA LYS A 186 -15.34 10.84 -0.98
C LYS A 186 -13.83 10.86 -1.28
N ASP A 187 -13.12 11.79 -0.64
CA ASP A 187 -11.65 11.85 -0.71
C ASP A 187 -10.98 10.56 -0.18
N LYS A 188 -9.72 10.34 -0.56
CA LYS A 188 -8.96 9.14 -0.18
C LYS A 188 -8.90 8.92 1.34
N GLN A 189 -8.71 9.98 2.12
CA GLN A 189 -8.61 9.89 3.59
C GLN A 189 -9.93 9.46 4.21
N THR A 190 -11.05 10.04 3.78
CA THR A 190 -12.38 9.66 4.28
C THR A 190 -12.72 8.21 3.95
N ARG A 191 -12.33 7.72 2.76
CA ARG A 191 -12.53 6.31 2.38
C ARG A 191 -11.65 5.36 3.21
N ALA A 192 -10.44 5.77 3.52
CA ALA A 192 -9.51 4.97 4.31
C ALA A 192 -9.89 4.85 5.80
N ARG A 193 -10.76 5.72 6.34
CA ARG A 193 -11.14 5.72 7.77
C ARG A 193 -11.72 4.39 8.26
N SER A 194 -12.59 3.76 7.49
CA SER A 194 -13.18 2.47 7.87
C SER A 194 -12.14 1.36 7.87
N PHE A 195 -11.24 1.37 6.89
CA PHE A 195 -10.11 0.46 6.84
C PHE A 195 -9.14 0.71 7.99
N GLN A 196 -8.80 1.98 8.27
CA GLN A 196 -7.94 2.37 9.39
C GLN A 196 -8.52 1.92 10.74
N ALA A 197 -9.82 2.08 10.96
CA ALA A 197 -10.46 1.62 12.19
C ALA A 197 -10.32 0.11 12.37
N ARG A 198 -10.56 -0.67 11.29
CA ARG A 198 -10.37 -2.12 11.29
C ARG A 198 -8.91 -2.51 11.51
N PHE A 199 -7.99 -1.80 10.86
CA PHE A 199 -6.55 -2.00 10.99
C PHE A 199 -6.08 -1.80 12.43
N LYS A 200 -6.45 -0.67 13.06
CA LYS A 200 -6.12 -0.36 14.47
C LYS A 200 -6.75 -1.32 15.47
N ALA A 201 -7.92 -1.86 15.15
CA ALA A 201 -8.57 -2.90 15.96
C ALA A 201 -7.94 -4.30 15.79
N GLY A 202 -6.88 -4.44 15.00
CA GLY A 202 -6.23 -5.73 14.73
C GLY A 202 -7.00 -6.64 13.77
N GLY A 203 -8.02 -6.09 13.09
CA GLY A 203 -8.86 -6.82 12.13
C GLY A 203 -8.24 -6.97 10.74
N VAL A 204 -6.98 -6.56 10.55
CA VAL A 204 -6.20 -6.74 9.31
C VAL A 204 -4.86 -7.36 9.65
N LYS A 205 -4.47 -8.41 8.93
CA LYS A 205 -3.20 -9.10 9.10
C LYS A 205 -2.48 -9.25 7.75
N PHE A 206 -1.16 -9.35 7.77
CA PHE A 206 -0.30 -9.35 6.59
C PHE A 206 0.65 -10.55 6.59
N ASP A 207 0.93 -11.10 5.39
CA ASP A 207 2.05 -12.00 5.20
C ASP A 207 3.35 -11.18 5.17
N LYS A 208 3.95 -10.95 6.36
CA LYS A 208 5.18 -10.16 6.47
C LYS A 208 6.41 -10.84 5.86
N GLY A 209 6.34 -12.14 5.62
CA GLY A 209 7.40 -12.89 4.93
C GLY A 209 7.34 -12.78 3.41
N ALA A 210 6.29 -12.19 2.85
CA ALA A 210 6.14 -12.04 1.41
C ALA A 210 7.06 -10.95 0.85
N ALA A 211 7.57 -11.16 -0.37
CA ALA A 211 8.47 -10.21 -1.03
C ALA A 211 7.88 -8.82 -1.28
N TRP A 212 6.55 -8.74 -1.41
CA TRP A 212 5.82 -7.49 -1.64
C TRP A 212 5.57 -6.68 -0.35
N TYR A 213 5.71 -7.29 0.84
CA TYR A 213 5.32 -6.67 2.11
C TYR A 213 6.11 -5.40 2.46
N PRO A 214 7.46 -5.36 2.32
CA PRO A 214 8.22 -4.16 2.67
C PRO A 214 7.79 -2.92 1.87
N ASP A 215 7.52 -3.09 0.58
CA ASP A 215 7.08 -1.99 -0.30
C ASP A 215 5.67 -1.50 0.09
N LEU A 216 4.76 -2.43 0.41
CA LEU A 216 3.42 -2.09 0.88
C LEU A 216 3.46 -1.33 2.21
N GLU A 217 4.21 -1.84 3.19
CA GLU A 217 4.35 -1.19 4.49
C GLU A 217 4.88 0.23 4.35
N GLU A 218 5.93 0.42 3.54
CA GLU A 218 6.50 1.74 3.29
C GLU A 218 5.51 2.70 2.64
N GLU A 219 4.73 2.23 1.66
CA GLU A 219 3.74 3.04 0.95
C GLU A 219 2.53 3.40 1.83
N MET A 220 2.11 2.49 2.72
CA MET A 220 0.99 2.76 3.64
C MET A 220 1.35 3.71 4.77
N VAL A 221 2.61 3.76 5.19
CA VAL A 221 3.08 4.63 6.28
C VAL A 221 3.39 6.05 5.77
N ARG A 222 3.57 6.24 4.46
CA ARG A 222 3.71 7.56 3.81
C ARG A 222 2.40 8.34 3.84
#